data_288ebaaae0dfe855c055d7771ac83766
#
_entry.id   288ebaaae0dfe855c055d7771ac83766
#
_cell.length_a   1.000
_cell.length_b   1.000
_cell.length_c   1.000
_cell.angle_alpha   90.00
_cell.angle_beta   90.00
_cell.angle_gamma   90.00
#
_symmetry.space_group_name_H-M   'P 1'
#
loop_
_entity.id
_entity.type
_entity.pdbx_description
1 polymer ?
#
loop_
_entity_poly.entity_id
_entity_poly.type
_entity_poly.pdbx_seq_one_letter_code
_entity_poly.pdbx_strand_id
1 'polypeptide(L)'
;MPGQESDPPRRQRIAAYALLERRVDGVDEVLLTRMSSRTRIEGRWTLPGGGIDHGEDPRDALRREVHEETGLYVEPGRVLDVHASHFVGARSDGLVEDYHGIHLLFEATVLPVSDGVEPHVVEVGGSTDLAAWLPRSEALGLELLSAARYALTEIETPDGTSRPPS
;
A
#
# COMPACT_ATOMS: atom_id res chain seq x y z
N MET A 1 34.17 27.44 -12.83
CA MET A 1 34.02 26.01 -12.72
C MET A 1 32.56 25.73 -12.41
N PRO A 2 31.79 25.08 -13.28
CA PRO A 2 30.47 24.60 -12.90
C PRO A 2 30.71 23.52 -11.83
N GLY A 3 30.06 23.70 -10.67
CA GLY A 3 30.10 22.71 -9.61
C GLY A 3 29.59 21.38 -10.17
N GLN A 4 30.29 20.29 -9.89
CA GLN A 4 29.76 18.95 -10.07
C GLN A 4 28.50 18.86 -9.19
N GLU A 5 27.32 18.95 -9.79
CA GLU A 5 26.12 18.47 -9.15
C GLU A 5 26.37 16.97 -8.87
N SER A 6 26.60 16.65 -7.62
CA SER A 6 26.73 15.24 -7.21
C SER A 6 25.39 14.56 -7.46
N ASP A 7 25.40 13.39 -8.07
CA ASP A 7 24.20 12.57 -8.21
C ASP A 7 23.49 12.44 -6.85
N PRO A 8 22.16 12.49 -6.84
CA PRO A 8 21.41 12.34 -5.60
C PRO A 8 21.69 10.98 -4.94
N PRO A 9 21.73 10.90 -3.62
CA PRO A 9 22.00 9.66 -2.91
C PRO A 9 20.93 8.61 -3.27
N ARG A 10 21.38 7.40 -3.56
CA ARG A 10 20.52 6.26 -3.89
C ARG A 10 19.95 5.65 -2.62
N ARG A 11 18.63 5.46 -2.62
CA ARG A 11 17.92 4.79 -1.53
C ARG A 11 17.03 3.69 -2.08
N GLN A 12 17.24 2.47 -1.61
CA GLN A 12 16.35 1.34 -1.91
C GLN A 12 15.53 0.99 -0.67
N ARG A 13 14.22 0.76 -0.85
CA ARG A 13 13.31 0.33 0.20
C ARG A 13 12.48 -0.86 -0.28
N ILE A 14 12.38 -1.87 0.58
CA ILE A 14 11.48 -2.99 0.36
C ILE A 14 10.27 -2.80 1.27
N ALA A 15 9.09 -3.04 0.73
CA ALA A 15 7.82 -2.90 1.44
C ALA A 15 6.89 -4.09 1.14
N ALA A 16 6.01 -4.42 2.08
CA ALA A 16 4.98 -5.42 1.94
C ALA A 16 3.61 -4.76 1.99
N TYR A 17 2.75 -5.05 1.01
CA TYR A 17 1.39 -4.52 0.90
C TYR A 17 0.38 -5.64 0.77
N ALA A 18 -0.79 -5.48 1.36
CA ALA A 18 -1.90 -6.43 1.31
C ALA A 18 -2.96 -5.99 0.31
N LEU A 19 -3.29 -6.86 -0.64
CA LEU A 19 -4.53 -6.76 -1.40
C LEU A 19 -5.61 -7.47 -0.59
N LEU A 20 -6.45 -6.68 0.07
CA LEU A 20 -7.58 -7.11 0.87
C LEU A 20 -8.87 -6.76 0.15
N GLU A 21 -9.63 -7.76 -0.20
CA GLU A 21 -10.89 -7.62 -0.92
C GLU A 21 -12.01 -8.33 -0.16
N ARG A 22 -13.22 -7.83 -0.28
CA ARG A 22 -14.42 -8.47 0.24
C ARG A 22 -15.62 -8.19 -0.67
N ARG A 23 -16.67 -8.99 -0.55
CA ARG A 23 -17.93 -8.76 -1.24
C ARG A 23 -19.04 -8.53 -0.24
N VAL A 24 -19.71 -7.39 -0.34
CA VAL A 24 -20.81 -7.00 0.54
C VAL A 24 -21.99 -6.59 -0.32
N ASP A 25 -23.15 -7.24 -0.13
CA ASP A 25 -24.39 -6.97 -0.88
C ASP A 25 -24.20 -6.94 -2.41
N GLY A 26 -23.33 -7.80 -2.93
CA GLY A 26 -23.03 -7.89 -4.36
C GLY A 26 -22.00 -6.88 -4.87
N VAL A 27 -21.47 -6.01 -4.02
CA VAL A 27 -20.44 -5.02 -4.35
C VAL A 27 -19.06 -5.56 -3.95
N ASP A 28 -18.12 -5.54 -4.89
CA ASP A 28 -16.73 -5.86 -4.60
C ASP A 28 -16.03 -4.62 -4.02
N GLU A 29 -15.50 -4.76 -2.83
CA GLU A 29 -14.80 -3.70 -2.10
C GLU A 29 -13.33 -4.07 -1.90
N VAL A 30 -12.48 -3.05 -1.86
CA VAL A 30 -11.06 -3.15 -1.54
C VAL A 30 -10.74 -2.26 -0.34
N LEU A 31 -9.87 -2.73 0.55
CA LEU A 31 -9.37 -1.93 1.66
C LEU A 31 -8.20 -1.06 1.19
N LEU A 32 -8.35 0.24 1.36
CA LEU A 32 -7.31 1.22 1.06
C LEU A 32 -7.01 2.10 2.27
N THR A 33 -5.81 2.63 2.30
CA THR A 33 -5.35 3.62 3.27
C THR A 33 -5.00 4.92 2.57
N ARG A 34 -5.23 6.06 3.25
CA ARG A 34 -4.93 7.38 2.73
C ARG A 34 -3.70 7.97 3.41
N MET A 35 -2.83 8.55 2.61
CA MET A 35 -1.60 9.19 3.07
C MET A 35 -1.90 10.47 3.83
N SER A 36 -1.30 10.59 5.03
CA SER A 36 -1.47 11.73 5.93
C SER A 36 -0.71 12.97 5.47
N SER A 37 -1.02 14.12 6.09
CA SER A 37 -0.33 15.39 5.89
C SER A 37 1.16 15.38 6.33
N ARG A 38 1.61 14.33 6.99
CA ARG A 38 3.02 14.12 7.31
C ARG A 38 3.86 13.65 6.12
N THR A 39 3.19 13.28 5.04
CA THR A 39 3.84 12.84 3.80
C THR A 39 3.73 13.91 2.72
N ARG A 40 4.64 13.89 1.73
CA ARG A 40 4.53 14.77 0.55
C ARG A 40 3.47 14.35 -0.45
N ILE A 41 2.86 13.20 -0.22
CA ILE A 41 1.83 12.60 -1.06
C ILE A 41 0.48 12.55 -0.33
N GLU A 42 0.24 13.56 0.53
CA GLU A 42 -1.01 13.72 1.27
C GLU A 42 -2.25 13.54 0.40
N GLY A 43 -3.24 12.84 0.93
CA GLY A 43 -4.52 12.60 0.26
C GLY A 43 -4.52 11.49 -0.78
N ARG A 44 -3.35 10.98 -1.20
CA ARG A 44 -3.27 9.84 -2.11
C ARG A 44 -3.57 8.54 -1.37
N TRP A 45 -4.09 7.59 -2.11
CA TRP A 45 -4.49 6.30 -1.59
C TRP A 45 -3.54 5.18 -2.00
N THR A 46 -3.38 4.21 -1.11
CA THR A 46 -2.56 3.02 -1.34
C THR A 46 -3.17 1.78 -0.70
N LEU A 47 -2.57 0.62 -0.96
CA LEU A 47 -2.88 -0.59 -0.22
C LEU A 47 -2.35 -0.46 1.23
N PRO A 48 -3.00 -1.09 2.22
CA PRO A 48 -2.45 -1.17 3.56
C PRO A 48 -1.15 -1.98 3.55
N GLY A 49 -0.17 -1.48 4.29
CA GLY A 49 1.17 -2.06 4.34
C GLY A 49 2.26 -0.99 4.38
N GLY A 50 3.50 -1.41 4.44
CA GLY A 50 4.62 -0.49 4.57
C GLY A 50 5.97 -1.16 4.51
N GLY A 51 6.99 -0.44 4.98
CA GLY A 51 8.37 -0.89 4.93
C GLY A 51 8.65 -2.11 5.79
N ILE A 52 9.49 -2.97 5.26
CA ILE A 52 10.05 -4.11 5.99
C ILE A 52 11.29 -3.63 6.72
N ASP A 53 11.34 -3.81 8.03
CA ASP A 53 12.48 -3.45 8.83
C ASP A 53 13.66 -4.43 8.63
N HIS A 54 14.86 -3.97 8.94
CA HIS A 54 16.04 -4.83 8.80
C HIS A 54 15.92 -6.09 9.67
N GLY A 55 15.95 -7.26 9.02
CA GLY A 55 15.83 -8.56 9.69
C GLY A 55 14.39 -9.01 9.98
N GLU A 56 13.39 -8.20 9.61
CA GLU A 56 11.97 -8.56 9.75
C GLU A 56 11.53 -9.49 8.61
N ASP A 57 10.73 -10.49 8.94
CA ASP A 57 10.06 -11.30 7.90
C ASP A 57 9.00 -10.45 7.17
N PRO A 58 8.91 -10.51 5.84
CA PRO A 58 7.93 -9.72 5.08
C PRO A 58 6.47 -9.94 5.50
N ARG A 59 6.11 -11.13 5.95
CA ARG A 59 4.76 -11.43 6.43
C ARG A 59 4.48 -10.83 7.80
N ASP A 60 5.49 -10.77 8.67
CA ASP A 60 5.38 -10.12 9.98
C ASP A 60 5.28 -8.61 9.81
N ALA A 61 6.08 -8.02 8.91
CA ALA A 61 5.95 -6.62 8.51
C ALA A 61 4.53 -6.31 8.02
N LEU A 62 3.98 -7.18 7.16
CA LEU A 62 2.62 -6.99 6.64
C LEU A 62 1.56 -7.01 7.75
N ARG A 63 1.63 -7.99 8.68
CA ARG A 63 0.71 -8.06 9.83
C ARG A 63 0.79 -6.81 10.70
N ARG A 64 2.00 -6.35 11.00
CA ARG A 64 2.26 -5.15 11.80
C ARG A 64 1.69 -3.90 11.13
N GLU A 65 2.08 -3.63 9.88
CA GLU A 65 1.67 -2.45 9.13
C GLU A 65 0.16 -2.40 8.91
N VAL A 66 -0.46 -3.53 8.51
CA VAL A 66 -1.92 -3.57 8.32
C VAL A 66 -2.64 -3.27 9.63
N HIS A 67 -2.17 -3.81 10.76
CA HIS A 67 -2.79 -3.52 12.05
C HIS A 67 -2.60 -2.05 12.45
N GLU A 68 -1.42 -1.48 12.30
CA GLU A 68 -1.12 -0.08 12.61
C GLU A 68 -1.98 0.91 11.80
N GLU A 69 -2.20 0.59 10.53
CA GLU A 69 -2.92 1.46 9.60
C GLU A 69 -4.43 1.25 9.56
N THR A 70 -4.92 0.07 9.96
CA THR A 70 -6.34 -0.29 9.78
C THR A 70 -7.03 -0.84 11.03
N GLY A 71 -6.29 -1.18 12.07
CA GLY A 71 -6.80 -1.86 13.27
C GLY A 71 -7.20 -3.32 13.04
N LEU A 72 -7.06 -3.84 11.82
CA LEU A 72 -7.43 -5.21 11.48
C LEU A 72 -6.25 -6.16 11.67
N TYR A 73 -6.55 -7.37 12.13
CA TYR A 73 -5.61 -8.49 12.12
C TYR A 73 -5.82 -9.32 10.86
N VAL A 74 -4.71 -9.62 10.17
CA VAL A 74 -4.74 -10.34 8.90
C VAL A 74 -3.78 -11.51 8.88
N GLU A 75 -4.07 -12.49 8.05
CA GLU A 75 -3.16 -13.57 7.70
C GLU A 75 -2.65 -13.37 6.27
N PRO A 76 -1.34 -13.14 6.09
CA PRO A 76 -0.72 -13.08 4.77
C PRO A 76 -0.76 -14.43 4.06
N GLY A 77 -1.22 -14.42 2.83
CA GLY A 77 -1.23 -15.57 1.94
C GLY A 77 0.02 -15.62 1.04
N ARG A 78 -0.22 -15.92 -0.23
CA ARG A 78 0.84 -15.96 -1.25
C ARG A 78 1.24 -14.54 -1.69
N VAL A 79 2.46 -14.42 -2.20
CA VAL A 79 2.85 -13.24 -2.97
C VAL A 79 2.12 -13.30 -4.31
N LEU A 80 1.34 -12.27 -4.61
CA LEU A 80 0.60 -12.15 -5.86
C LEU A 80 1.52 -11.67 -6.97
N ASP A 81 2.31 -10.63 -6.68
CA ASP A 81 3.28 -10.06 -7.60
C ASP A 81 4.29 -9.17 -6.88
N VAL A 82 5.27 -8.68 -7.63
CA VAL A 82 6.27 -7.70 -7.19
C VAL A 82 6.19 -6.48 -8.11
N HIS A 83 5.94 -5.32 -7.52
CA HIS A 83 5.92 -4.05 -8.24
C HIS A 83 7.12 -3.20 -7.85
N ALA A 84 7.76 -2.55 -8.81
CA ALA A 84 8.86 -1.63 -8.54
C ALA A 84 8.49 -0.21 -8.96
N SER A 85 8.92 0.77 -8.16
CA SER A 85 8.85 2.19 -8.48
C SER A 85 10.23 2.82 -8.38
N HIS A 86 10.58 3.68 -9.32
CA HIS A 86 11.86 4.37 -9.34
C HIS A 86 11.65 5.82 -9.76
N PHE A 87 12.13 6.75 -8.96
CA PHE A 87 12.07 8.17 -9.27
C PHE A 87 13.14 8.96 -8.51
N VAL A 88 13.52 10.09 -9.06
CA VAL A 88 14.32 11.09 -8.36
C VAL A 88 13.37 12.16 -7.83
N GLY A 89 13.40 12.38 -6.54
CA GLY A 89 12.46 13.30 -5.89
C GLY A 89 12.91 13.78 -4.52
N ALA A 90 12.25 14.82 -4.03
CA ALA A 90 12.56 15.38 -2.73
C ALA A 90 11.83 14.61 -1.61
N ARG A 91 12.55 14.33 -0.54
CA ARG A 91 12.03 13.79 0.73
C ARG A 91 11.26 14.86 1.50
N SER A 92 10.59 14.45 2.60
CA SER A 92 9.88 15.35 3.50
C SER A 92 10.79 16.40 4.15
N ASP A 93 12.09 16.10 4.33
CA ASP A 93 13.12 17.00 4.83
C ASP A 93 13.72 17.92 3.74
N GLY A 94 13.27 17.81 2.50
CA GLY A 94 13.71 18.62 1.36
C GLY A 94 14.93 18.10 0.62
N LEU A 95 15.61 17.06 1.11
CA LEU A 95 16.71 16.42 0.42
C LEU A 95 16.22 15.66 -0.80
N VAL A 96 16.92 15.82 -1.94
CA VAL A 96 16.64 15.04 -3.15
C VAL A 96 17.32 13.69 -3.04
N GLU A 97 16.58 12.62 -3.36
CA GLU A 97 17.09 11.26 -3.40
C GLU A 97 16.70 10.56 -4.70
N ASP A 98 17.52 9.59 -5.11
CA ASP A 98 17.22 8.62 -6.15
C ASP A 98 16.57 7.40 -5.46
N TYR A 99 15.23 7.37 -5.48
CA TYR A 99 14.44 6.39 -4.73
C TYR A 99 14.02 5.21 -5.61
N HIS A 100 14.32 4.01 -5.12
CA HIS A 100 13.89 2.74 -5.71
C HIS A 100 13.09 1.92 -4.69
N GLY A 101 11.78 1.83 -4.88
CA GLY A 101 10.87 1.02 -4.07
C GLY A 101 10.63 -0.34 -4.71
N ILE A 102 10.74 -1.42 -3.91
CA ILE A 102 10.34 -2.77 -4.29
C ILE A 102 9.18 -3.16 -3.38
N HIS A 103 8.02 -3.45 -3.97
CA HIS A 103 6.79 -3.72 -3.27
C HIS A 103 6.37 -5.17 -3.48
N LEU A 104 6.37 -5.95 -2.40
CA LEU A 104 5.82 -7.30 -2.38
C LEU A 104 4.30 -7.18 -2.17
N LEU A 105 3.53 -7.59 -3.16
CA LEU A 105 2.06 -7.56 -3.11
C LEU A 105 1.54 -8.92 -2.67
N PHE A 106 0.90 -8.97 -1.50
CA PHE A 106 0.39 -10.19 -0.90
C PHE A 106 -1.13 -10.26 -1.03
N GLU A 107 -1.62 -11.45 -1.30
CA GLU A 107 -2.96 -11.84 -0.88
C GLU A 107 -3.01 -11.86 0.65
N ALA A 108 -4.10 -11.39 1.24
CA ALA A 108 -4.28 -11.47 2.67
C ALA A 108 -5.76 -11.66 3.02
N THR A 109 -6.00 -12.26 4.18
CA THR A 109 -7.34 -12.53 4.70
C THR A 109 -7.50 -11.88 6.06
N VAL A 110 -8.61 -11.18 6.28
CA VAL A 110 -8.97 -10.65 7.61
C VAL A 110 -9.29 -11.80 8.53
N LEU A 111 -8.67 -11.80 9.71
CA LEU A 111 -8.90 -12.84 10.72
C LEU A 111 -10.23 -12.64 11.45
N PRO A 112 -10.89 -13.74 11.90
CA PRO A 112 -12.19 -13.66 12.60
C PRO A 112 -12.21 -12.77 13.85
N VAL A 113 -11.06 -12.57 14.50
CA VAL A 113 -10.92 -11.63 15.63
C VAL A 113 -11.25 -10.19 15.24
N SER A 114 -11.19 -9.87 13.97
CA SER A 114 -11.51 -8.55 13.41
C SER A 114 -12.90 -8.50 12.75
N ASP A 115 -13.73 -9.53 12.90
CA ASP A 115 -15.09 -9.54 12.35
C ASP A 115 -15.92 -8.40 12.94
N GLY A 116 -16.53 -7.59 12.10
CA GLY A 116 -17.33 -6.42 12.49
C GLY A 116 -16.50 -5.21 12.96
N VAL A 117 -15.17 -5.28 12.88
CA VAL A 117 -14.31 -4.11 13.16
C VAL A 117 -14.28 -3.21 11.94
N GLU A 118 -14.70 -1.96 12.13
CA GLU A 118 -14.53 -0.93 11.11
C GLU A 118 -13.05 -0.48 11.04
N PRO A 119 -12.47 -0.39 9.83
CA PRO A 119 -11.09 0.06 9.69
C PRO A 119 -10.84 1.42 10.31
N HIS A 120 -9.77 1.53 11.10
CA HIS A 120 -9.35 2.77 11.76
C HIS A 120 -7.84 2.76 11.97
N VAL A 121 -7.24 3.94 11.92
CA VAL A 121 -5.80 4.08 12.13
C VAL A 121 -5.47 3.95 13.61
N VAL A 122 -4.58 3.03 13.95
CA VAL A 122 -4.08 2.79 15.32
C VAL A 122 -2.84 3.61 15.61
N GLU A 123 -1.93 3.70 14.64
CA GLU A 123 -0.68 4.46 14.78
C GLU A 123 -0.93 5.96 14.81
N VAL A 124 -0.67 6.58 15.96
CA VAL A 124 -0.81 8.04 16.10
C VAL A 124 0.37 8.76 15.46
N GLY A 125 0.04 9.61 14.47
CA GLY A 125 1.04 10.44 13.82
C GLY A 125 1.91 9.71 12.78
N GLY A 126 1.43 8.60 12.26
CA GLY A 126 2.06 7.86 11.17
C GLY A 126 1.84 8.44 9.79
N SER A 127 2.19 7.68 8.78
CA SER A 127 2.05 8.07 7.37
C SER A 127 0.62 7.96 6.84
N THR A 128 -0.29 7.33 7.58
CA THR A 128 -1.69 7.07 7.22
C THR A 128 -2.62 7.86 8.14
N ASP A 129 -3.68 8.45 7.60
CA ASP A 129 -4.70 9.19 8.37
C ASP A 129 -6.11 8.60 8.25
N LEU A 130 -6.35 7.73 7.29
CA LEU A 130 -7.64 7.09 7.05
C LEU A 130 -7.46 5.70 6.47
N ALA A 131 -8.29 4.76 6.90
CA ALA A 131 -8.46 3.44 6.30
C ALA A 131 -9.94 3.20 6.00
N ALA A 132 -10.26 2.69 4.82
CA ALA A 132 -11.65 2.46 4.42
C ALA A 132 -11.80 1.31 3.43
N TRP A 133 -12.88 0.55 3.57
CA TRP A 133 -13.40 -0.30 2.53
C TRP A 133 -14.12 0.56 1.48
N LEU A 134 -13.71 0.44 0.24
CA LEU A 134 -14.26 1.22 -0.87
C LEU A 134 -14.69 0.29 -1.99
N PRO A 135 -15.85 0.56 -2.64
CA PRO A 135 -16.18 -0.12 -3.88
C PRO A 135 -15.01 -0.07 -4.85
N ARG A 136 -14.63 -1.21 -5.43
CA ARG A 136 -13.49 -1.29 -6.34
C ARG A 136 -13.61 -0.30 -7.51
N SER A 137 -14.81 -0.09 -8.01
CA SER A 137 -15.10 0.91 -9.08
C SER A 137 -14.79 2.34 -8.66
N GLU A 138 -15.08 2.70 -7.40
CA GLU A 138 -14.76 4.02 -6.85
C GLU A 138 -13.27 4.17 -6.58
N ALA A 139 -12.63 3.11 -6.03
CA ALA A 139 -11.21 3.08 -5.75
C ALA A 139 -10.36 3.39 -6.99
N LEU A 140 -10.74 2.88 -8.15
CA LEU A 140 -10.04 3.14 -9.42
C LEU A 140 -10.10 4.62 -9.88
N GLY A 141 -11.07 5.38 -9.40
CA GLY A 141 -11.19 6.82 -9.65
C GLY A 141 -10.37 7.71 -8.73
N LEU A 142 -9.75 7.15 -7.69
CA LEU A 142 -8.94 7.91 -6.73
C LEU A 142 -7.52 8.17 -7.24
N GLU A 143 -6.83 9.12 -6.60
CA GLU A 143 -5.38 9.30 -6.78
C GLU A 143 -4.63 8.18 -6.06
N LEU A 144 -4.39 7.09 -6.78
CA LEU A 144 -3.69 5.92 -6.27
C LEU A 144 -2.17 6.05 -6.43
N LEU A 145 -1.43 5.58 -5.42
CA LEU A 145 0.00 5.33 -5.58
C LEU A 145 0.22 4.15 -6.54
N SER A 146 1.39 4.10 -7.16
CA SER A 146 1.69 3.17 -8.28
C SER A 146 1.46 1.70 -7.93
N ALA A 147 1.85 1.26 -6.73
CA ALA A 147 1.65 -0.13 -6.28
C ALA A 147 0.16 -0.48 -6.13
N ALA A 148 -0.66 0.43 -5.60
CA ALA A 148 -2.09 0.22 -5.47
C ALA A 148 -2.78 0.21 -6.84
N ARG A 149 -2.42 1.14 -7.72
CA ARG A 149 -2.95 1.16 -9.08
C ARG A 149 -2.61 -0.14 -9.81
N TYR A 150 -1.36 -0.56 -9.75
CA TYR A 150 -0.90 -1.81 -10.35
C TYR A 150 -1.70 -3.01 -9.82
N ALA A 151 -1.85 -3.13 -8.49
CA ALA A 151 -2.59 -4.23 -7.89
C ALA A 151 -4.06 -4.27 -8.34
N LEU A 152 -4.70 -3.10 -8.47
CA LEU A 152 -6.11 -3.03 -8.87
C LEU A 152 -6.35 -3.18 -10.38
N THR A 153 -5.33 -3.02 -11.23
CA THR A 153 -5.49 -3.09 -12.68
C THR A 153 -4.86 -4.33 -13.31
N GLU A 154 -3.77 -4.84 -12.74
CA GLU A 154 -2.96 -5.90 -13.35
C GLU A 154 -3.08 -7.26 -12.63
N ILE A 155 -3.43 -7.26 -11.33
CA ILE A 155 -3.56 -8.52 -10.58
C ILE A 155 -4.98 -9.07 -10.75
N GLU A 156 -5.07 -10.28 -11.31
CA GLU A 156 -6.33 -11.03 -11.36
C GLU A 156 -6.59 -11.67 -9.98
N THR A 157 -7.76 -11.39 -9.42
CA THR A 157 -8.20 -12.04 -8.18
C THR A 157 -8.95 -13.34 -8.50
N PRO A 158 -8.84 -14.39 -7.65
CA PRO A 158 -9.40 -15.72 -7.92
C PRO A 158 -10.91 -15.78 -8.14
N ASP A 159 -11.65 -14.76 -7.75
CA ASP A 159 -13.12 -14.70 -7.83
C ASP A 159 -13.66 -14.16 -9.17
N GLY A 160 -12.87 -14.15 -10.23
CA GLY A 160 -13.36 -14.08 -11.61
C GLY A 160 -14.05 -12.77 -12.03
N THR A 161 -13.79 -11.64 -11.37
CA THR A 161 -14.11 -10.33 -11.94
C THR A 161 -13.04 -9.97 -12.96
N SER A 162 -13.22 -10.51 -14.15
CA SER A 162 -12.37 -10.29 -15.29
C SER A 162 -12.28 -8.81 -15.66
N ARG A 163 -11.06 -8.41 -15.94
CA ARG A 163 -10.63 -7.27 -16.72
C ARG A 163 -11.65 -6.92 -17.82
N PRO A 164 -12.06 -5.66 -17.97
CA PRO A 164 -12.73 -5.23 -19.18
C PRO A 164 -11.76 -5.38 -20.36
N PRO A 165 -12.24 -5.84 -21.53
CA PRO A 165 -11.39 -6.00 -22.72
C PRO A 165 -10.82 -4.65 -23.15
N SER A 166 -9.59 -4.69 -23.62
CA SER A 166 -8.81 -3.59 -24.21
C SER A 166 -9.53 -2.93 -25.38
#